data_361cab8dd669315932e3499e17a7544c
#
_entry.id   361cab8dd669315932e3499e17a7544c
#
_cell.length_a   1.000
_cell.length_b   1.000
_cell.length_c   1.000
_cell.angle_alpha   90.00
_cell.angle_beta   90.00
_cell.angle_gamma   90.00
#
_symmetry.space_group_name_H-M   'P 1'
#
loop_
_entity.id
_entity.type
_entity.pdbx_description
1 polymer ?
#
loop_
_entity_poly.entity_id
_entity_poly.type
_entity_poly.pdbx_seq_one_letter_code
_entity_poly.pdbx_strand_id
1 'polypeptide(L)'
;METNSRIVLVGAGNMGTVMAYALKEGGNAPVAVWSRTIESASLLGERVGCAFTDDLASLPAADIVVISVVDNALRDVAAAVAAKYPDALLLHTAGSIPMDALREAGAVRYGVLYPMQTVNKNSVVPLEDVTTFIEGCDDAATAQIRELAAIMSRKVVYATSEQRSALHVAAVFACNFSNAVYNMAYELMLRNGLPFDAMLPLIDEAACKMHRMLPPEAQTGPARRGDENVMNAHKAMLDDEFADIYDTLSRYIMKRNR
;
A
#
# COMPACT_ATOMS: atom_id res chain seq x y z
N MET A 1 5.15 25.17 -17.70
CA MET A 1 5.32 24.37 -18.94
C MET A 1 4.84 22.97 -18.61
N GLU A 2 3.71 22.59 -19.17
CA GLU A 2 3.18 21.23 -19.02
C GLU A 2 4.05 20.29 -19.86
N THR A 3 5.12 19.77 -19.28
CA THR A 3 5.78 18.60 -19.85
C THR A 3 4.95 17.40 -19.45
N ASN A 4 4.01 17.04 -20.31
CA ASN A 4 3.21 15.82 -20.18
C ASN A 4 4.16 14.63 -20.41
N SER A 5 4.85 14.18 -19.33
CA SER A 5 5.78 13.07 -19.40
C SER A 5 5.07 11.80 -19.84
N ARG A 6 5.64 11.06 -20.79
CA ARG A 6 5.11 9.76 -21.22
C ARG A 6 5.37 8.74 -20.11
N ILE A 7 4.31 8.31 -19.45
CA ILE A 7 4.37 7.35 -18.36
C ILE A 7 3.99 5.97 -18.89
N VAL A 8 4.84 4.98 -18.67
CA VAL A 8 4.50 3.56 -18.86
C VAL A 8 4.31 2.93 -17.49
N LEU A 9 3.23 2.18 -17.33
CA LEU A 9 2.95 1.43 -16.12
C LEU A 9 3.23 -0.06 -16.35
N VAL A 10 4.11 -0.62 -15.54
CA VAL A 10 4.48 -2.04 -15.57
C VAL A 10 3.88 -2.73 -14.35
N GLY A 11 2.76 -3.42 -14.57
CA GLY A 11 1.98 -4.12 -13.55
C GLY A 11 0.55 -3.60 -13.42
N ALA A 12 -0.43 -4.48 -13.67
CA ALA A 12 -1.88 -4.23 -13.52
C ALA A 12 -2.44 -4.89 -12.26
N GLY A 13 -1.67 -4.90 -11.17
CA GLY A 13 -2.09 -5.33 -9.84
C GLY A 13 -2.90 -4.26 -9.11
N ASN A 14 -3.16 -4.47 -7.81
CA ASN A 14 -3.94 -3.53 -7.00
C ASN A 14 -3.37 -2.11 -7.04
N MET A 15 -2.09 -1.93 -6.71
CA MET A 15 -1.44 -0.62 -6.66
C MET A 15 -1.33 -0.01 -8.06
N GLY A 16 -0.90 -0.79 -9.08
CA GLY A 16 -0.82 -0.30 -10.46
C GLY A 16 -2.17 0.19 -10.98
N THR A 17 -3.26 -0.52 -10.68
CA THR A 17 -4.61 -0.08 -11.05
C THR A 17 -4.97 1.25 -10.40
N VAL A 18 -4.80 1.38 -9.09
CA VAL A 18 -5.14 2.62 -8.36
C VAL A 18 -4.31 3.81 -8.86
N MET A 19 -3.01 3.60 -9.10
CA MET A 19 -2.13 4.64 -9.64
C MET A 19 -2.51 5.06 -11.06
N ALA A 20 -2.87 4.10 -11.93
CA ALA A 20 -3.31 4.42 -13.29
C ALA A 20 -4.56 5.31 -13.31
N TYR A 21 -5.51 5.03 -12.42
CA TYR A 21 -6.70 5.88 -12.24
C TYR A 21 -6.32 7.26 -11.71
N ALA A 22 -5.50 7.34 -10.66
CA ALA A 22 -5.10 8.61 -10.07
C ALA A 22 -4.33 9.50 -11.07
N LEU A 23 -3.43 8.92 -11.86
CA LEU A 23 -2.73 9.63 -12.93
C LEU A 23 -3.69 10.11 -14.01
N LYS A 24 -4.67 9.31 -14.42
CA LYS A 24 -5.68 9.70 -15.40
C LYS A 24 -6.54 10.85 -14.89
N GLU A 25 -7.03 10.79 -13.66
CA GLU A 25 -7.83 11.84 -13.04
C GLU A 25 -7.04 13.14 -12.87
N GLY A 26 -5.74 13.03 -12.60
CA GLY A 26 -4.81 14.16 -12.56
C GLY A 26 -4.38 14.70 -13.94
N GLY A 27 -4.94 14.19 -15.03
CA GLY A 27 -4.68 14.67 -16.39
C GLY A 27 -3.41 14.13 -17.04
N ASN A 28 -2.73 13.15 -16.44
CA ASN A 28 -1.51 12.54 -16.97
C ASN A 28 -1.61 11.01 -17.04
N ALA A 29 -2.61 10.50 -17.79
CA ALA A 29 -2.84 9.08 -17.97
C ALA A 29 -1.60 8.36 -18.51
N PRO A 30 -1.32 7.11 -18.08
CA PRO A 30 -0.27 6.31 -18.69
C PRO A 30 -0.49 6.17 -20.21
N VAL A 31 0.59 6.20 -20.99
CA VAL A 31 0.54 5.96 -22.44
C VAL A 31 0.39 4.48 -22.77
N ALA A 32 0.87 3.61 -21.86
CA ALA A 32 0.70 2.17 -21.97
C ALA A 32 0.75 1.48 -20.61
N VAL A 33 0.09 0.33 -20.53
CA VAL A 33 0.12 -0.61 -19.41
C VAL A 33 0.67 -1.94 -19.87
N TRP A 34 1.60 -2.49 -19.11
CA TRP A 34 2.04 -3.88 -19.25
C TRP A 34 1.59 -4.72 -18.06
N SER A 35 1.23 -5.97 -18.34
CA SER A 35 1.03 -6.98 -17.30
C SER A 35 1.48 -8.34 -17.81
N ARG A 36 1.84 -9.24 -16.89
CA ARG A 36 2.21 -10.63 -17.21
C ARG A 36 1.15 -11.39 -18.00
N THR A 37 -0.10 -11.01 -17.89
CA THR A 37 -1.23 -11.57 -18.62
C THR A 37 -1.93 -10.48 -19.41
N ILE A 38 -2.28 -10.79 -20.66
CA ILE A 38 -2.94 -9.83 -21.57
C ILE A 38 -4.33 -9.42 -21.02
N GLU A 39 -5.02 -10.32 -20.34
CA GLU A 39 -6.33 -10.05 -19.73
C GLU A 39 -6.24 -8.94 -18.66
N SER A 40 -5.19 -8.99 -17.82
CA SER A 40 -4.99 -7.95 -16.81
C SER A 40 -4.55 -6.63 -17.42
N ALA A 41 -3.72 -6.67 -18.46
CA ALA A 41 -3.26 -5.48 -19.17
C ALA A 41 -4.42 -4.79 -19.92
N SER A 42 -5.24 -5.57 -20.68
CA SER A 42 -6.39 -5.05 -21.45
C SER A 42 -7.44 -4.45 -20.52
N LEU A 43 -7.79 -5.17 -19.43
CA LEU A 43 -8.79 -4.68 -18.48
C LEU A 43 -8.42 -3.31 -17.91
N LEU A 44 -7.16 -3.08 -17.58
CA LEU A 44 -6.71 -1.79 -17.07
C LEU A 44 -6.54 -0.76 -18.19
N GLY A 45 -5.90 -1.13 -19.30
CA GLY A 45 -5.65 -0.23 -20.44
C GLY A 45 -6.93 0.33 -21.05
N GLU A 46 -7.96 -0.50 -21.24
CA GLU A 46 -9.28 -0.07 -21.72
C GLU A 46 -9.95 0.91 -20.73
N ARG A 47 -9.89 0.65 -19.43
CA ARG A 47 -10.49 1.51 -18.40
C ARG A 47 -9.83 2.88 -18.31
N VAL A 48 -8.50 2.94 -18.45
CA VAL A 48 -7.79 4.23 -18.40
C VAL A 48 -7.66 4.89 -19.76
N GLY A 49 -7.92 4.15 -20.87
CA GLY A 49 -7.89 4.66 -22.23
C GLY A 49 -6.49 4.76 -22.80
N CYS A 50 -5.62 3.77 -22.57
CA CYS A 50 -4.26 3.73 -23.08
C CYS A 50 -3.92 2.40 -23.77
N ALA A 51 -2.76 2.32 -24.44
CA ALA A 51 -2.26 1.06 -25.00
C ALA A 51 -2.02 0.02 -23.91
N PHE A 52 -2.08 -1.27 -24.27
CA PHE A 52 -1.80 -2.36 -23.33
C PHE A 52 -1.13 -3.54 -24.06
N THR A 53 -0.33 -4.29 -23.29
CA THR A 53 0.41 -5.45 -23.83
C THR A 53 0.88 -6.36 -22.69
N ASP A 54 1.14 -7.62 -23.01
CA ASP A 54 1.88 -8.57 -22.17
C ASP A 54 3.32 -8.82 -22.65
N ASP A 55 3.73 -8.15 -23.74
CA ASP A 55 5.09 -8.15 -24.24
C ASP A 55 5.82 -6.86 -23.88
N LEU A 56 6.81 -6.93 -22.98
CA LEU A 56 7.64 -5.79 -22.58
C LEU A 56 8.36 -5.14 -23.78
N ALA A 57 8.72 -5.93 -24.81
CA ALA A 57 9.43 -5.41 -25.97
C ALA A 57 8.54 -4.47 -26.82
N SER A 58 7.24 -4.68 -26.83
CA SER A 58 6.27 -3.88 -27.60
C SER A 58 5.83 -2.57 -26.93
N LEU A 59 6.22 -2.33 -25.68
CA LEU A 59 5.91 -1.06 -25.00
C LEU A 59 6.49 0.17 -25.73
N PRO A 60 5.75 1.29 -25.79
CA PRO A 60 6.22 2.52 -26.43
C PRO A 60 7.37 3.20 -25.67
N ALA A 61 7.99 4.21 -26.28
CA ALA A 61 8.96 5.06 -25.59
C ALA A 61 8.33 5.77 -24.39
N ALA A 62 9.08 5.87 -23.30
CA ALA A 62 8.65 6.47 -22.04
C ALA A 62 9.74 7.39 -21.45
N ASP A 63 9.30 8.41 -20.73
CA ASP A 63 10.15 9.30 -19.94
C ASP A 63 10.21 8.81 -18.48
N ILE A 64 9.12 8.19 -18.02
CA ILE A 64 8.98 7.59 -16.69
C ILE A 64 8.38 6.20 -16.82
N VAL A 65 8.95 5.22 -16.13
CA VAL A 65 8.37 3.87 -16.02
C VAL A 65 8.10 3.56 -14.55
N VAL A 66 6.84 3.30 -14.23
CA VAL A 66 6.41 2.91 -12.87
C VAL A 66 6.22 1.40 -12.81
N ILE A 67 7.04 0.73 -12.01
CA ILE A 67 7.03 -0.73 -11.84
C ILE A 67 6.23 -1.07 -10.58
N SER A 68 5.05 -1.64 -10.78
CA SER A 68 4.08 -2.00 -9.73
C SER A 68 3.73 -3.49 -9.81
N VAL A 69 4.72 -4.34 -9.64
CA VAL A 69 4.62 -5.79 -9.62
C VAL A 69 4.77 -6.34 -8.20
N VAL A 70 4.52 -7.63 -8.00
CA VAL A 70 4.78 -8.29 -6.71
C VAL A 70 6.28 -8.29 -6.39
N ASP A 71 6.63 -8.19 -5.11
CA ASP A 71 8.00 -8.01 -4.63
C ASP A 71 8.98 -9.05 -5.20
N ASN A 72 8.58 -10.31 -5.26
CA ASN A 72 9.40 -11.41 -5.79
C ASN A 72 9.71 -11.29 -7.29
N ALA A 73 8.92 -10.55 -8.05
CA ALA A 73 9.12 -10.35 -9.49
C ALA A 73 9.87 -9.03 -9.80
N LEU A 74 10.03 -8.15 -8.80
CA LEU A 74 10.53 -6.80 -9.04
C LEU A 74 11.93 -6.79 -9.67
N ARG A 75 12.86 -7.60 -9.19
CA ARG A 75 14.25 -7.62 -9.68
C ARG A 75 14.33 -7.99 -11.15
N ASP A 76 13.66 -9.07 -11.57
CA ASP A 76 13.71 -9.56 -12.95
C ASP A 76 13.01 -8.60 -13.91
N VAL A 77 11.84 -8.09 -13.51
CA VAL A 77 11.09 -7.11 -14.30
C VAL A 77 11.86 -5.80 -14.42
N ALA A 78 12.46 -5.31 -13.33
CA ALA A 78 13.25 -4.09 -13.33
C ALA A 78 14.47 -4.20 -14.26
N ALA A 79 15.16 -5.35 -14.29
CA ALA A 79 16.29 -5.57 -15.20
C ALA A 79 15.87 -5.50 -16.67
N ALA A 80 14.74 -6.15 -17.04
CA ALA A 80 14.21 -6.08 -18.40
C ALA A 80 13.76 -4.66 -18.77
N VAL A 81 13.14 -3.93 -17.83
CA VAL A 81 12.72 -2.54 -18.02
C VAL A 81 13.92 -1.62 -18.15
N ALA A 82 14.95 -1.75 -17.32
CA ALA A 82 16.17 -0.94 -17.38
C ALA A 82 16.91 -1.12 -18.72
N ALA A 83 17.00 -2.36 -19.21
CA ALA A 83 17.59 -2.62 -20.53
C ALA A 83 16.84 -1.96 -21.69
N LYS A 84 15.49 -1.89 -21.58
CA LYS A 84 14.65 -1.25 -22.61
C LYS A 84 14.63 0.27 -22.53
N TYR A 85 14.72 0.83 -21.32
CA TYR A 85 14.56 2.26 -21.04
C TYR A 85 15.79 2.84 -20.31
N PRO A 86 16.98 2.86 -20.95
CA PRO A 86 18.23 3.24 -20.27
C PRO A 86 18.24 4.70 -19.78
N ASP A 87 17.47 5.59 -20.42
CA ASP A 87 17.43 7.03 -20.11
C ASP A 87 16.19 7.45 -19.30
N ALA A 88 15.20 6.56 -19.14
CA ALA A 88 13.97 6.86 -18.40
C ALA A 88 14.20 6.88 -16.89
N LEU A 89 13.34 7.61 -16.17
CA LEU A 89 13.24 7.51 -14.73
C LEU A 89 12.44 6.26 -14.35
N LEU A 90 13.10 5.29 -13.73
CA LEU A 90 12.48 4.04 -13.28
C LEU A 90 12.06 4.15 -11.81
N LEU A 91 10.81 3.84 -11.53
CA LEU A 91 10.23 3.90 -10.19
C LEU A 91 9.66 2.56 -9.79
N HIS A 92 9.81 2.16 -8.54
CA HIS A 92 9.00 1.07 -7.99
C HIS A 92 8.05 1.57 -6.89
N THR A 93 7.04 0.74 -6.57
CA THR A 93 5.98 1.09 -5.60
C THR A 93 6.02 0.22 -4.35
N ALA A 94 7.07 -0.57 -4.14
CA ALA A 94 7.17 -1.48 -3.01
C ALA A 94 7.54 -0.74 -1.71
N GLY A 95 6.83 -1.04 -0.62
CA GLY A 95 7.09 -0.47 0.69
C GLY A 95 8.35 -1.03 1.36
N SER A 96 8.61 -2.33 1.18
CA SER A 96 9.66 -3.10 1.86
C SER A 96 10.98 -3.19 1.10
N ILE A 97 10.99 -2.91 -0.22
CA ILE A 97 12.18 -3.08 -1.07
C ILE A 97 12.99 -1.78 -1.11
N PRO A 98 14.32 -1.84 -0.87
CA PRO A 98 15.19 -0.67 -1.01
C PRO A 98 15.19 -0.11 -2.44
N MET A 99 15.35 1.21 -2.57
CA MET A 99 15.47 1.91 -3.85
C MET A 99 16.61 1.33 -4.70
N ASP A 100 17.71 0.93 -4.08
CA ASP A 100 18.89 0.37 -4.71
C ASP A 100 18.63 -0.91 -5.52
N ALA A 101 17.52 -1.60 -5.30
CA ALA A 101 17.12 -2.72 -6.14
C ALA A 101 16.99 -2.36 -7.62
N LEU A 102 16.61 -1.11 -7.93
CA LEU A 102 16.58 -0.61 -9.31
C LEU A 102 17.97 -0.32 -9.85
N ARG A 103 18.88 0.20 -9.02
CA ARG A 103 20.29 0.38 -9.39
C ARG A 103 20.95 -0.96 -9.71
N GLU A 104 20.73 -1.96 -8.87
CA GLU A 104 21.23 -3.32 -9.07
C GLU A 104 20.67 -3.98 -10.34
N ALA A 105 19.46 -3.58 -10.75
CA ALA A 105 18.83 -3.99 -12.00
C ALA A 105 19.35 -3.24 -13.24
N GLY A 106 20.27 -2.26 -13.07
CA GLY A 106 20.90 -1.51 -14.16
C GLY A 106 20.25 -0.15 -14.46
N ALA A 107 19.31 0.32 -13.63
CA ALA A 107 18.73 1.66 -13.81
C ALA A 107 19.75 2.76 -13.52
N VAL A 108 19.83 3.77 -14.37
CA VAL A 108 20.68 4.96 -14.22
C VAL A 108 19.96 6.05 -13.43
N ARG A 109 18.68 6.28 -13.74
CA ARG A 109 17.79 7.22 -13.06
C ARG A 109 16.67 6.42 -12.41
N TYR A 110 16.58 6.48 -11.09
CA TYR A 110 15.65 5.60 -10.37
C TYR A 110 15.18 6.21 -9.06
N GLY A 111 14.11 5.62 -8.55
CA GLY A 111 13.54 6.00 -7.26
C GLY A 111 12.33 5.21 -6.86
N VAL A 112 11.62 5.73 -5.88
CA VAL A 112 10.44 5.12 -5.30
C VAL A 112 9.27 6.10 -5.32
N LEU A 113 8.10 5.57 -5.65
CA LEU A 113 6.82 6.26 -5.59
C LEU A 113 5.85 5.36 -4.80
N TYR A 114 5.69 5.63 -3.50
CA TYR A 114 4.96 4.77 -2.57
C TYR A 114 3.75 5.47 -1.94
N PRO A 115 2.55 5.38 -2.55
CA PRO A 115 1.31 5.77 -1.88
C PRO A 115 1.03 4.82 -0.71
N MET A 116 0.97 5.37 0.52
CA MET A 116 0.75 4.56 1.73
C MET A 116 -0.75 4.31 1.95
N GLN A 117 -1.30 3.34 1.22
CA GLN A 117 -2.72 3.00 1.28
C GLN A 117 -2.93 1.48 1.14
N THR A 118 -3.97 0.98 1.79
CA THR A 118 -4.52 -0.33 1.46
C THR A 118 -5.33 -0.22 0.17
N VAL A 119 -5.00 -1.05 -0.82
CA VAL A 119 -5.55 -0.93 -2.17
C VAL A 119 -6.15 -2.23 -2.67
N ASN A 120 -7.29 -2.09 -3.36
CA ASN A 120 -7.96 -3.18 -4.03
C ASN A 120 -8.40 -2.70 -5.42
N LYS A 121 -7.99 -3.42 -6.48
CA LYS A 121 -8.33 -3.10 -7.87
C LYS A 121 -9.84 -3.12 -8.19
N ASN A 122 -10.61 -3.83 -7.36
CA ASN A 122 -12.07 -3.92 -7.50
C ASN A 122 -12.82 -2.80 -6.74
N SER A 123 -12.11 -2.06 -5.86
CA SER A 123 -12.64 -0.92 -5.11
C SER A 123 -11.55 0.15 -5.07
N VAL A 124 -11.47 0.92 -6.16
CA VAL A 124 -10.46 1.98 -6.30
C VAL A 124 -10.77 3.12 -5.34
N VAL A 125 -9.79 3.46 -4.51
CA VAL A 125 -9.86 4.60 -3.60
C VAL A 125 -9.06 5.77 -4.19
N PRO A 126 -9.54 7.02 -4.08
CA PRO A 126 -8.79 8.20 -4.48
C PRO A 126 -7.48 8.33 -3.70
N LEU A 127 -6.39 8.71 -4.36
CA LEU A 127 -5.10 8.95 -3.71
C LEU A 127 -4.88 10.39 -3.25
N GLU A 128 -5.80 11.29 -3.53
CA GLU A 128 -5.66 12.73 -3.31
C GLU A 128 -5.26 13.11 -1.88
N ASP A 129 -5.85 12.45 -0.87
CA ASP A 129 -5.54 12.67 0.56
C ASP A 129 -4.57 11.63 1.15
N VAL A 130 -4.10 10.69 0.34
CA VAL A 130 -3.16 9.65 0.76
C VAL A 130 -1.75 10.21 0.80
N THR A 131 -1.03 10.03 1.90
CA THR A 131 0.39 10.40 1.94
C THR A 131 1.19 9.51 1.00
N THR A 132 1.84 10.13 0.01
CA THR A 132 2.72 9.45 -0.92
C THR A 132 4.17 9.72 -0.54
N PHE A 133 4.92 8.66 -0.22
CA PHE A 133 6.33 8.73 0.11
C PHE A 133 7.17 8.56 -1.14
N ILE A 134 8.22 9.38 -1.25
CA ILE A 134 9.11 9.39 -2.40
C ILE A 134 10.58 9.30 -1.98
N GLU A 135 11.40 8.71 -2.86
CA GLU A 135 12.85 8.66 -2.75
C GLU A 135 13.45 8.66 -4.15
N GLY A 136 14.48 9.45 -4.42
CA GLY A 136 15.16 9.51 -5.71
C GLY A 136 16.67 9.32 -5.55
N CYS A 137 17.32 8.77 -6.56
CA CYS A 137 18.76 8.50 -6.56
C CYS A 137 19.62 9.78 -6.49
N ASP A 138 19.04 10.91 -6.85
CA ASP A 138 19.62 12.26 -6.75
C ASP A 138 18.52 13.32 -6.62
N ASP A 139 18.91 14.58 -6.46
CA ASP A 139 18.00 15.71 -6.30
C ASP A 139 17.10 15.92 -7.54
N ALA A 140 17.62 15.71 -8.75
CA ALA A 140 16.87 15.86 -9.99
C ALA A 140 15.80 14.77 -10.13
N ALA A 141 16.14 13.51 -9.84
CA ALA A 141 15.19 12.41 -9.80
C ALA A 141 14.13 12.66 -8.72
N THR A 142 14.54 13.07 -7.51
CA THR A 142 13.63 13.38 -6.39
C THR A 142 12.64 14.48 -6.76
N ALA A 143 13.09 15.54 -7.43
CA ALA A 143 12.23 16.64 -7.90
C ALA A 143 11.19 16.13 -8.92
N GLN A 144 11.62 15.35 -9.91
CA GLN A 144 10.73 14.79 -10.92
C GLN A 144 9.71 13.80 -10.33
N ILE A 145 10.12 12.96 -9.36
CA ILE A 145 9.21 12.06 -8.64
C ILE A 145 8.18 12.86 -7.84
N ARG A 146 8.60 13.96 -7.21
CA ARG A 146 7.71 14.85 -6.46
C ARG A 146 6.64 15.47 -7.36
N GLU A 147 7.02 15.93 -8.55
CA GLU A 147 6.07 16.46 -9.54
C GLU A 147 5.06 15.40 -9.96
N LEU A 148 5.52 14.18 -10.25
CA LEU A 148 4.64 13.06 -10.57
C LEU A 148 3.70 12.70 -9.42
N ALA A 149 4.22 12.63 -8.19
CA ALA A 149 3.42 12.32 -7.00
C ALA A 149 2.36 13.39 -6.73
N ALA A 150 2.66 14.67 -6.99
CA ALA A 150 1.74 15.79 -6.79
C ALA A 150 0.52 15.75 -7.74
N ILE A 151 0.61 15.02 -8.86
CA ILE A 151 -0.54 14.77 -9.75
C ILE A 151 -1.59 13.89 -9.04
N MET A 152 -1.15 12.96 -8.20
CA MET A 152 -2.02 11.95 -7.57
C MET A 152 -2.35 12.27 -6.12
N SER A 153 -1.51 13.03 -5.42
CA SER A 153 -1.62 13.23 -3.97
C SER A 153 -1.24 14.65 -3.56
N ARG A 154 -2.03 15.23 -2.66
CA ARG A 154 -1.74 16.52 -2.02
C ARG A 154 -0.65 16.44 -0.94
N LYS A 155 -0.27 15.24 -0.49
CA LYS A 155 0.66 15.00 0.61
C LYS A 155 1.87 14.18 0.14
N VAL A 156 2.90 14.86 -0.33
CA VAL A 156 4.13 14.21 -0.81
C VAL A 156 5.26 14.42 0.19
N VAL A 157 5.82 13.34 0.71
CA VAL A 157 6.84 13.33 1.76
C VAL A 157 8.06 12.54 1.29
N TYR A 158 9.26 13.08 1.51
CA TYR A 158 10.49 12.32 1.31
C TYR A 158 10.67 11.31 2.47
N ALA A 159 11.05 10.08 2.13
CA ALA A 159 11.44 9.07 3.10
C ALA A 159 12.51 8.15 2.52
N THR A 160 13.57 7.90 3.30
CA THR A 160 14.61 6.94 2.91
C THR A 160 14.06 5.52 2.85
N SER A 161 14.80 4.60 2.22
CA SER A 161 14.44 3.19 2.14
C SER A 161 14.23 2.57 3.54
N GLU A 162 15.06 2.93 4.53
CA GLU A 162 14.90 2.46 5.92
C GLU A 162 13.63 3.02 6.57
N GLN A 163 13.38 4.32 6.39
CA GLN A 163 12.15 4.96 6.90
C GLN A 163 10.91 4.36 6.27
N ARG A 164 10.93 4.12 4.94
CA ARG A 164 9.83 3.50 4.22
C ARG A 164 9.58 2.06 4.67
N SER A 165 10.64 1.28 4.91
CA SER A 165 10.52 -0.07 5.47
C SER A 165 9.85 -0.06 6.85
N ALA A 166 10.27 0.85 7.73
CA ALA A 166 9.64 1.03 9.05
C ALA A 166 8.16 1.46 8.93
N LEU A 167 7.86 2.39 8.01
CA LEU A 167 6.48 2.80 7.71
C LEU A 167 5.63 1.62 7.22
N HIS A 168 6.20 0.77 6.35
CA HIS A 168 5.48 -0.40 5.85
C HIS A 168 5.15 -1.40 6.97
N VAL A 169 6.09 -1.66 7.88
CA VAL A 169 5.84 -2.49 9.07
C VAL A 169 4.75 -1.87 9.95
N ALA A 170 4.78 -0.56 10.18
CA ALA A 170 3.73 0.12 10.93
C ALA A 170 2.36 0.01 10.23
N ALA A 171 2.31 0.11 8.90
CA ALA A 171 1.09 -0.07 8.10
C ALA A 171 0.54 -1.51 8.20
N VAL A 172 1.40 -2.53 8.28
CA VAL A 172 0.97 -3.92 8.53
C VAL A 172 0.24 -4.02 9.86
N PHE A 173 0.76 -3.41 10.94
CA PHE A 173 0.05 -3.37 12.22
C PHE A 173 -1.27 -2.60 12.14
N ALA A 174 -1.26 -1.42 11.53
CA ALA A 174 -2.42 -0.54 11.49
C ALA A 174 -3.54 -1.05 10.57
N CYS A 175 -3.23 -1.84 9.54
CA CYS A 175 -4.18 -2.28 8.54
C CYS A 175 -4.32 -3.81 8.48
N ASN A 176 -3.25 -4.54 8.13
CA ASN A 176 -3.37 -5.96 7.87
C ASN A 176 -3.70 -6.78 9.13
N PHE A 177 -3.02 -6.51 10.24
CA PHE A 177 -3.31 -7.18 11.51
C PHE A 177 -4.65 -6.73 12.10
N SER A 178 -5.01 -5.46 11.96
CA SER A 178 -6.34 -4.98 12.35
C SER A 178 -7.44 -5.71 11.59
N ASN A 179 -7.27 -5.92 10.27
CA ASN A 179 -8.23 -6.70 9.48
C ASN A 179 -8.29 -8.18 9.92
N ALA A 180 -7.16 -8.78 10.29
CA ALA A 180 -7.15 -10.14 10.84
C ALA A 180 -7.94 -10.22 12.16
N VAL A 181 -7.79 -9.21 13.04
CA VAL A 181 -8.57 -9.13 14.30
C VAL A 181 -10.06 -8.89 14.00
N TYR A 182 -10.41 -8.11 12.98
CA TYR A 182 -11.81 -7.99 12.54
C TYR A 182 -12.37 -9.31 12.02
N ASN A 183 -11.56 -10.12 11.31
CA ASN A 183 -11.99 -11.45 10.89
C ASN A 183 -12.26 -12.38 12.07
N MET A 184 -11.43 -12.32 13.13
CA MET A 184 -11.69 -13.09 14.36
C MET A 184 -13.02 -12.65 15.01
N ALA A 185 -13.28 -11.35 15.07
CA ALA A 185 -14.56 -10.84 15.57
C ALA A 185 -15.74 -11.31 14.69
N TYR A 186 -15.59 -11.31 13.37
CA TYR A 186 -16.58 -11.81 12.43
C TYR A 186 -16.90 -13.30 12.69
N GLU A 187 -15.88 -14.13 12.85
CA GLU A 187 -16.06 -15.56 13.11
C GLU A 187 -16.77 -15.82 14.47
N LEU A 188 -16.40 -15.07 15.52
CA LEU A 188 -17.09 -15.16 16.82
C LEU A 188 -18.56 -14.76 16.72
N MET A 189 -18.87 -13.69 15.99
CA MET A 189 -20.27 -13.26 15.76
C MET A 189 -21.04 -14.35 15.01
N LEU A 190 -20.45 -14.89 13.93
CA LEU A 190 -21.05 -15.95 13.11
C LEU A 190 -21.34 -17.21 13.93
N ARG A 191 -20.37 -17.69 14.73
CA ARG A 191 -20.50 -18.87 15.61
C ARG A 191 -21.64 -18.71 16.63
N ASN A 192 -21.98 -17.47 17.02
CA ASN A 192 -23.04 -17.16 17.97
C ASN A 192 -24.34 -16.67 17.33
N GLY A 193 -24.49 -16.77 16.01
CA GLY A 193 -25.68 -16.34 15.29
C GLY A 193 -25.96 -14.85 15.32
N LEU A 194 -24.93 -14.03 15.51
CA LEU A 194 -25.03 -12.56 15.59
C LEU A 194 -24.60 -11.91 14.27
N PRO A 195 -25.26 -10.82 13.83
CA PRO A 195 -24.92 -10.12 12.60
C PRO A 195 -23.65 -9.27 12.79
N PHE A 196 -22.68 -9.39 11.88
CA PHE A 196 -21.41 -8.65 11.97
C PHE A 196 -21.57 -7.12 11.82
N ASP A 197 -22.58 -6.66 11.10
CA ASP A 197 -22.86 -5.24 10.91
C ASP A 197 -23.10 -4.50 12.24
N ALA A 198 -23.51 -5.22 13.31
CA ALA A 198 -23.57 -4.67 14.65
C ALA A 198 -22.22 -4.19 15.19
N MET A 199 -21.09 -4.68 14.65
CA MET A 199 -19.75 -4.25 15.00
C MET A 199 -19.28 -2.99 14.26
N LEU A 200 -19.87 -2.65 13.12
CA LEU A 200 -19.40 -1.56 12.25
C LEU A 200 -19.33 -0.21 12.99
N PRO A 201 -20.35 0.23 13.77
CA PRO A 201 -20.26 1.49 14.50
C PRO A 201 -19.12 1.51 15.53
N LEU A 202 -18.80 0.35 16.14
CA LEU A 202 -17.69 0.24 17.08
C LEU A 202 -16.33 0.33 16.39
N ILE A 203 -16.19 -0.29 15.21
CA ILE A 203 -14.98 -0.23 14.37
C ILE A 203 -14.75 1.21 13.90
N ASP A 204 -15.79 1.87 13.40
CA ASP A 204 -15.73 3.25 12.94
C ASP A 204 -15.31 4.20 14.07
N GLU A 205 -15.92 4.07 15.26
CA GLU A 205 -15.55 4.91 16.40
C GLU A 205 -14.11 4.64 16.87
N ALA A 206 -13.63 3.40 16.82
CA ALA A 206 -12.25 3.07 17.15
C ALA A 206 -11.27 3.75 16.18
N ALA A 207 -11.56 3.78 14.89
CA ALA A 207 -10.77 4.50 13.90
C ALA A 207 -10.88 6.05 14.07
N CYS A 208 -12.07 6.57 14.29
CA CYS A 208 -12.31 8.00 14.50
C CYS A 208 -11.59 8.56 15.73
N LYS A 209 -11.40 7.75 16.78
CA LYS A 209 -10.62 8.15 17.97
C LYS A 209 -9.18 8.51 17.63
N MET A 210 -8.56 7.87 16.62
CA MET A 210 -7.18 8.16 16.21
C MET A 210 -7.00 9.57 15.62
N HIS A 211 -8.09 10.24 15.22
CA HIS A 211 -8.06 11.63 14.79
C HIS A 211 -8.11 12.64 15.95
N ARG A 212 -8.49 12.19 17.14
CA ARG A 212 -8.74 13.05 18.32
C ARG A 212 -7.73 12.85 19.44
N MET A 213 -7.12 11.67 19.51
CA MET A 213 -6.16 11.33 20.58
C MET A 213 -5.17 10.26 20.12
N LEU A 214 -4.02 10.18 20.77
CA LEU A 214 -3.02 9.17 20.46
C LEU A 214 -3.46 7.76 20.90
N PRO A 215 -3.00 6.69 20.21
CA PRO A 215 -3.39 5.32 20.54
C PRO A 215 -3.24 4.90 22.02
N PRO A 216 -2.18 5.30 22.76
CA PRO A 216 -2.09 4.98 24.19
C PRO A 216 -3.20 5.61 25.05
N GLU A 217 -3.67 6.79 24.67
CA GLU A 217 -4.75 7.51 25.39
C GLU A 217 -6.12 6.91 25.05
N ALA A 218 -6.29 6.45 23.81
CA ALA A 218 -7.51 5.85 23.31
C ALA A 218 -7.78 4.43 23.85
N GLN A 219 -6.75 3.77 24.42
CA GLN A 219 -6.85 2.38 24.86
C GLN A 219 -7.87 2.22 25.99
N THR A 220 -8.78 1.26 25.84
CA THR A 220 -9.82 0.88 26.81
C THR A 220 -9.84 -0.64 27.01
N GLY A 221 -10.79 -1.15 27.78
CA GLY A 221 -11.05 -2.59 27.91
C GLY A 221 -10.51 -3.23 29.19
N PRO A 222 -10.79 -4.53 29.40
CA PRO A 222 -10.42 -5.25 30.63
C PRO A 222 -8.90 -5.33 30.83
N ALA A 223 -8.13 -5.55 29.79
CA ALA A 223 -6.67 -5.61 29.86
C ALA A 223 -6.06 -4.28 30.35
N ARG A 224 -6.60 -3.12 29.91
CA ARG A 224 -6.16 -1.82 30.42
C ARG A 224 -6.42 -1.66 31.93
N ARG A 225 -7.53 -2.19 32.43
CA ARG A 225 -7.91 -2.10 33.85
C ARG A 225 -7.30 -3.21 34.70
N GLY A 226 -6.63 -4.21 34.09
CA GLY A 226 -6.10 -5.37 34.79
C GLY A 226 -7.21 -6.31 35.33
N ASP A 227 -8.37 -6.37 34.65
CA ASP A 227 -9.52 -7.15 35.09
C ASP A 227 -9.36 -8.63 34.68
N GLU A 228 -8.61 -9.37 35.52
CA GLU A 228 -8.28 -10.78 35.25
C GLU A 228 -9.52 -11.68 35.20
N ASN A 229 -10.55 -11.39 36.02
CA ASN A 229 -11.77 -12.20 36.03
C ASN A 229 -12.49 -12.14 34.68
N VAL A 230 -12.65 -10.94 34.13
CA VAL A 230 -13.26 -10.74 32.82
C VAL A 230 -12.40 -11.38 31.72
N MET A 231 -11.07 -11.18 31.75
CA MET A 231 -10.17 -11.77 30.76
C MET A 231 -10.22 -13.31 30.77
N ASN A 232 -10.26 -13.94 31.96
CA ASN A 232 -10.36 -15.39 32.08
C ASN A 232 -11.73 -15.91 31.58
N ALA A 233 -12.82 -15.20 31.87
CA ALA A 233 -14.15 -15.55 31.34
C ALA A 233 -14.18 -15.46 29.80
N HIS A 234 -13.56 -14.44 29.22
CA HIS A 234 -13.45 -14.32 27.76
C HIS A 234 -12.67 -15.51 27.16
N LYS A 235 -11.50 -15.85 27.73
CA LYS A 235 -10.67 -16.95 27.23
C LYS A 235 -11.39 -18.30 27.26
N ALA A 236 -12.22 -18.53 28.29
CA ALA A 236 -13.03 -19.76 28.40
C ALA A 236 -14.07 -19.92 27.26
N MET A 237 -14.37 -18.85 26.51
CA MET A 237 -15.30 -18.86 25.38
C MET A 237 -14.59 -19.06 24.02
N LEU A 238 -13.26 -19.07 24.00
CA LEU A 238 -12.42 -19.10 22.80
C LEU A 238 -11.83 -20.50 22.61
N ASP A 239 -11.54 -20.85 21.36
CA ASP A 239 -10.63 -21.94 21.03
C ASP A 239 -9.17 -21.56 21.35
N ASP A 240 -8.27 -22.54 21.33
CA ASP A 240 -6.89 -22.36 21.73
C ASP A 240 -6.17 -21.29 20.88
N GLU A 241 -6.42 -21.25 19.58
CA GLU A 241 -5.79 -20.28 18.65
C GLU A 241 -6.21 -18.84 19.01
N PHE A 242 -7.50 -18.60 19.19
CA PHE A 242 -8.01 -17.27 19.54
C PHE A 242 -7.61 -16.88 20.96
N ALA A 243 -7.55 -17.84 21.89
CA ALA A 243 -7.11 -17.60 23.27
C ALA A 243 -5.64 -17.15 23.32
N ASP A 244 -4.75 -17.73 22.53
CA ASP A 244 -3.34 -17.36 22.45
C ASP A 244 -3.14 -15.94 21.93
N ILE A 245 -3.88 -15.56 20.89
CA ILE A 245 -3.85 -14.21 20.34
C ILE A 245 -4.42 -13.21 21.36
N TYR A 246 -5.56 -13.54 21.99
CA TYR A 246 -6.17 -12.73 23.04
C TYR A 246 -5.19 -12.46 24.20
N ASP A 247 -4.50 -13.49 24.66
CA ASP A 247 -3.51 -13.40 25.74
C ASP A 247 -2.30 -12.54 25.32
N THR A 248 -1.82 -12.70 24.09
CA THR A 248 -0.68 -11.93 23.56
C THR A 248 -1.02 -10.44 23.51
N LEU A 249 -2.17 -10.08 22.97
CA LEU A 249 -2.62 -8.67 22.89
C LEU A 249 -2.93 -8.10 24.28
N SER A 250 -3.55 -8.88 25.17
CA SER A 250 -3.84 -8.45 26.55
C SER A 250 -2.55 -8.16 27.31
N ARG A 251 -1.55 -9.02 27.24
CA ARG A 251 -0.23 -8.79 27.85
C ARG A 251 0.47 -7.56 27.30
N TYR A 252 0.38 -7.32 25.99
CA TYR A 252 0.92 -6.11 25.36
C TYR A 252 0.26 -4.85 25.95
N ILE A 253 -1.06 -4.82 26.04
CA ILE A 253 -1.84 -3.71 26.60
C ILE A 253 -1.46 -3.46 28.06
N MET A 254 -1.46 -4.50 28.89
CA MET A 254 -1.12 -4.40 30.33
C MET A 254 0.30 -3.86 30.55
N LYS A 255 1.27 -4.29 29.74
CA LYS A 255 2.67 -3.83 29.84
C LYS A 255 2.84 -2.35 29.52
N ARG A 256 2.02 -1.79 28.66
CA ARG A 256 2.09 -0.39 28.20
C ARG A 256 1.31 0.60 29.09
N ASN A 257 0.49 0.10 30.01
CA ASN A 257 -0.33 0.89 30.92
C ASN A 257 0.18 0.86 32.37
N ARG A 258 1.41 0.38 32.59
CA ARG A 258 2.16 0.48 33.87
C ARG A 258 3.08 1.74 33.80
#